data_f2890b30e38f63d1274c4e87d409683a
#
_entry.id   f2890b30e38f63d1274c4e87d409683a
#
_cell.length_a   1.000
_cell.length_b   1.000
_cell.length_c   1.000
_cell.angle_alpha   90.00
_cell.angle_beta   90.00
_cell.angle_gamma   90.00
#
_symmetry.space_group_name_H-M   'P 1'
#
loop_
_entity.id
_entity.type
_entity.pdbx_description
1 polymer ?
#
loop_
_entity_poly.entity_id
_entity_poly.type
_entity_poly.pdbx_seq_one_letter_code
_entity_poly.pdbx_strand_id
1 'polypeptide(L)'
;MFQKVLEYAGEYRKTTYLSMVVMLIGIVMNVLPFLFIYQLIRPLLLGGSLELGYAAWRVAAIAVCGILYAVLYVKGLSLSHRAAYNTLKNLRISLQGKLERQPLGVIQEKGVGALKKMFIDDIDSIELLLAHALPEGLANLAVPAFVFLAMFFVDWKLALLSLCALPLGLVAMMAMYRAGTSKMGAYYASAQKMNNTIVEYINGMEVVKVFNRDGESYQRFEQDVRGYRDFTLAWYKVCWPWMALYNSILPCVALFTLPIGAYLVLVGYSTLPDFALVLCMSFGVGAPLLRALGFMSTLPQINYKITALEQLMGAPALEQTEAGFSGEDHSVSFEDVRFAYQEDEVLHGVSLTAPEGSLTALVGESGSGKSTLAKLLVHYYDVTGGSIRVGGQDIREMSVEALNDQISYVAQEQFLFKMSLLENIRLGRPEATDQEVLAAAEKAQCGEFLARLENGIHTMAGDGGKMLSGGERQRISLARAILKNAPIVVLDEATAFMDPENEEKMNEAIAEVIRGKTVLVIAHRLHSIVNADQICVLEQGTVADVGTHEELLGRCPAYQKLWQAAEDSAQWGVNQRGGAAQ
;
A
#
# COMPACT_ATOMS: atom_id res chain seq x y z
N MET A 1 5.16 -15.15 10.61
CA MET A 1 3.99 -14.91 9.76
C MET A 1 2.67 -15.17 10.49
N PHE A 2 2.25 -16.42 10.80
CA PHE A 2 0.94 -16.72 11.41
C PHE A 2 0.67 -15.97 12.71
N GLN A 3 1.63 -15.95 13.64
CA GLN A 3 1.48 -15.27 14.92
C GLN A 3 1.22 -13.78 14.74
N LYS A 4 1.94 -13.11 13.84
CA LYS A 4 1.81 -11.69 13.56
C LYS A 4 0.44 -11.34 12.95
N VAL A 5 -0.03 -12.14 11.99
CA VAL A 5 -1.38 -11.95 11.42
C VAL A 5 -2.46 -12.13 12.48
N LEU A 6 -2.28 -13.08 13.41
CA LEU A 6 -3.19 -13.29 14.53
C LEU A 6 -3.11 -12.17 15.59
N GLU A 7 -2.01 -11.44 15.69
CA GLU A 7 -1.92 -10.21 16.51
C GLU A 7 -2.81 -9.11 15.93
N TYR A 8 -2.77 -8.89 14.61
CA TYR A 8 -3.67 -7.94 13.93
C TYR A 8 -5.15 -8.35 14.00
N ALA A 9 -5.43 -9.64 14.15
CA ALA A 9 -6.81 -10.12 14.35
C ALA A 9 -7.44 -9.61 15.66
N GLY A 10 -6.61 -9.28 16.68
CA GLY A 10 -7.08 -8.75 17.94
C GLY A 10 -8.16 -9.64 18.59
N GLU A 11 -9.33 -9.08 18.85
CA GLU A 11 -10.48 -9.81 19.42
C GLU A 11 -10.99 -10.97 18.54
N TYR A 12 -10.82 -10.89 17.21
CA TYR A 12 -11.26 -11.91 16.26
C TYR A 12 -10.38 -13.16 16.21
N ARG A 13 -9.24 -13.15 16.91
CA ARG A 13 -8.36 -14.32 17.06
C ARG A 13 -9.11 -15.55 17.63
N LYS A 14 -9.98 -15.32 18.61
CA LYS A 14 -10.82 -16.37 19.19
C LYS A 14 -11.79 -16.96 18.16
N THR A 15 -12.36 -16.11 17.29
CA THR A 15 -13.28 -16.54 16.23
C THR A 15 -12.55 -17.39 15.18
N THR A 16 -11.31 -17.06 14.84
CA THR A 16 -10.46 -17.87 13.94
C THR A 16 -10.21 -19.26 14.53
N TYR A 17 -9.81 -19.37 15.81
CA TYR A 17 -9.63 -20.67 16.44
C TYR A 17 -10.93 -21.48 16.54
N LEU A 18 -12.07 -20.80 16.85
CA LEU A 18 -13.36 -21.46 16.88
C LEU A 18 -13.74 -22.04 15.51
N SER A 19 -13.47 -21.31 14.42
CA SER A 19 -13.71 -21.81 13.06
C SER A 19 -12.94 -23.09 12.78
N MET A 20 -11.65 -23.13 13.18
CA MET A 20 -10.79 -24.33 13.02
C MET A 20 -11.35 -25.53 13.80
N VAL A 21 -11.77 -25.32 15.04
CA VAL A 21 -12.36 -26.39 15.88
C VAL A 21 -13.67 -26.91 15.27
N VAL A 22 -14.56 -26.00 14.83
CA VAL A 22 -15.84 -26.38 14.21
C VAL A 22 -15.60 -27.19 12.92
N MET A 23 -14.63 -26.82 12.09
CA MET A 23 -14.27 -27.57 10.90
C MET A 23 -13.67 -28.95 11.24
N LEU A 24 -12.81 -29.03 12.25
CA LEU A 24 -12.24 -30.32 12.71
C LEU A 24 -13.33 -31.28 13.19
N ILE A 25 -14.33 -30.78 13.93
CA ILE A 25 -15.49 -31.61 14.33
C ILE A 25 -16.26 -32.07 13.09
N GLY A 26 -16.43 -31.16 12.11
CA GLY A 26 -17.08 -31.49 10.83
C GLY A 26 -16.38 -32.63 10.10
N ILE A 27 -15.03 -32.71 10.13
CA ILE A 27 -14.25 -33.78 9.50
C ILE A 27 -14.56 -35.13 10.10
N VAL A 28 -14.71 -35.21 11.41
CA VAL A 28 -15.09 -36.48 12.07
C VAL A 28 -16.43 -36.96 11.49
N MET A 29 -17.39 -36.07 11.30
CA MET A 29 -18.68 -36.40 10.67
C MET A 29 -18.54 -36.82 9.20
N ASN A 30 -17.51 -36.36 8.49
CA ASN A 30 -17.21 -36.77 7.11
C ASN A 30 -16.57 -38.16 7.02
N VAL A 31 -15.83 -38.60 8.04
CA VAL A 31 -15.14 -39.88 8.06
C VAL A 31 -16.02 -41.00 8.61
N LEU A 32 -16.87 -40.75 9.59
CA LEU A 32 -17.78 -41.72 10.19
C LEU A 32 -18.63 -42.52 9.18
N PRO A 33 -19.16 -41.98 8.08
CA PRO A 33 -19.90 -42.72 7.07
C PRO A 33 -19.18 -43.94 6.52
N PHE A 34 -17.86 -43.92 6.39
CA PHE A 34 -17.08 -45.08 5.93
C PHE A 34 -17.22 -46.27 6.85
N LEU A 35 -17.29 -46.08 8.17
CA LEU A 35 -17.51 -47.14 9.14
C LEU A 35 -18.91 -47.73 9.06
N PHE A 36 -19.94 -46.90 8.82
CA PHE A 36 -21.31 -47.37 8.62
C PHE A 36 -21.46 -48.11 7.28
N ILE A 37 -20.82 -47.64 6.22
CA ILE A 37 -20.76 -48.35 4.93
C ILE A 37 -20.11 -49.72 5.09
N TYR A 38 -19.00 -49.80 5.85
CA TYR A 38 -18.36 -51.08 6.14
C TYR A 38 -19.30 -52.05 6.84
N GLN A 39 -20.03 -51.60 7.85
CA GLN A 39 -20.99 -52.43 8.56
C GLN A 39 -22.14 -52.93 7.66
N LEU A 40 -22.47 -52.21 6.58
CA LEU A 40 -23.44 -52.64 5.58
C LEU A 40 -22.86 -53.65 4.59
N ILE A 41 -21.63 -53.43 4.13
CA ILE A 41 -21.02 -54.24 3.06
C ILE A 41 -20.44 -55.55 3.60
N ARG A 42 -19.89 -55.55 4.81
CA ARG A 42 -19.21 -56.70 5.40
C ARG A 42 -20.07 -57.99 5.45
N PRO A 43 -21.33 -57.97 5.95
CA PRO A 43 -22.19 -59.17 5.92
C PRO A 43 -22.43 -59.71 4.52
N LEU A 44 -22.66 -58.80 3.53
CA LEU A 44 -22.92 -59.16 2.14
C LEU A 44 -21.69 -59.85 1.49
N LEU A 45 -20.50 -59.34 1.72
CA LEU A 45 -19.25 -59.94 1.20
C LEU A 45 -18.90 -61.28 1.85
N LEU A 46 -19.42 -61.53 3.02
CA LEU A 46 -19.28 -62.83 3.73
C LEU A 46 -20.40 -63.84 3.43
N GLY A 47 -21.29 -63.52 2.47
CA GLY A 47 -22.39 -64.39 2.07
C GLY A 47 -23.57 -64.41 3.05
N GLY A 48 -23.65 -63.44 3.96
CA GLY A 48 -24.74 -63.24 4.89
C GLY A 48 -25.90 -62.44 4.32
N SER A 49 -27.02 -62.36 5.04
CA SER A 49 -28.17 -61.52 4.72
C SER A 49 -28.18 -60.23 5.57
N LEU A 50 -28.72 -59.16 5.01
CA LEU A 50 -28.91 -57.91 5.71
C LEU A 50 -30.35 -57.80 6.20
N GLU A 51 -30.54 -57.63 7.49
CA GLU A 51 -31.84 -57.27 8.05
C GLU A 51 -32.21 -55.82 7.69
N LEU A 52 -33.43 -55.59 7.22
CA LEU A 52 -33.89 -54.28 6.73
C LEU A 52 -33.76 -53.21 7.81
N GLY A 53 -34.11 -53.49 9.06
CA GLY A 53 -34.01 -52.54 10.16
C GLY A 53 -32.56 -52.16 10.46
N TYR A 54 -31.65 -53.13 10.40
CA TYR A 54 -30.19 -52.88 10.55
C TYR A 54 -29.64 -51.99 9.43
N ALA A 55 -30.05 -52.24 8.18
CA ALA A 55 -29.60 -51.44 7.05
C ALA A 55 -30.19 -50.01 7.11
N ALA A 56 -31.48 -49.88 7.39
CA ALA A 56 -32.17 -48.56 7.46
C ALA A 56 -31.53 -47.62 8.49
N TRP A 57 -31.18 -48.17 9.69
CA TRP A 57 -30.48 -47.37 10.71
C TRP A 57 -29.12 -46.86 10.26
N ARG A 58 -28.29 -47.65 9.57
CA ARG A 58 -26.99 -47.19 9.07
C ARG A 58 -27.10 -46.15 7.98
N VAL A 59 -28.03 -46.35 7.06
CA VAL A 59 -28.31 -45.37 6.01
C VAL A 59 -28.79 -44.03 6.62
N ALA A 60 -29.64 -44.09 7.63
CA ALA A 60 -30.05 -42.87 8.36
C ALA A 60 -28.87 -42.20 9.07
N ALA A 61 -27.99 -42.98 9.72
CA ALA A 61 -26.79 -42.48 10.38
C ALA A 61 -25.83 -41.80 9.38
N ILE A 62 -25.62 -42.37 8.19
CA ILE A 62 -24.83 -41.80 7.11
C ILE A 62 -25.43 -40.44 6.69
N ALA A 63 -26.77 -40.37 6.48
CA ALA A 63 -27.45 -39.16 6.11
C ALA A 63 -27.30 -38.05 7.18
N VAL A 64 -27.48 -38.42 8.47
CA VAL A 64 -27.29 -37.49 9.59
C VAL A 64 -25.84 -36.97 9.64
N CYS A 65 -24.84 -37.85 9.49
CA CYS A 65 -23.44 -37.44 9.44
C CYS A 65 -23.18 -36.45 8.27
N GLY A 66 -23.74 -36.71 7.09
CA GLY A 66 -23.62 -35.80 5.93
C GLY A 66 -24.24 -34.43 6.18
N ILE A 67 -25.44 -34.41 6.79
CA ILE A 67 -26.09 -33.13 7.14
C ILE A 67 -25.28 -32.38 8.20
N LEU A 68 -24.82 -33.05 9.24
CA LEU A 68 -23.99 -32.44 10.29
C LEU A 68 -22.67 -31.90 9.73
N TYR A 69 -22.01 -32.67 8.86
CA TYR A 69 -20.83 -32.20 8.16
C TYR A 69 -21.09 -30.90 7.38
N ALA A 70 -22.14 -30.87 6.56
CA ALA A 70 -22.49 -29.70 5.77
C ALA A 70 -22.77 -28.46 6.65
N VAL A 71 -23.53 -28.63 7.72
CA VAL A 71 -23.84 -27.55 8.67
C VAL A 71 -22.57 -27.04 9.37
N LEU A 72 -21.73 -27.95 9.88
CA LEU A 72 -20.50 -27.58 10.60
C LEU A 72 -19.49 -26.91 9.65
N TYR A 73 -19.36 -27.44 8.43
CA TYR A 73 -18.46 -26.84 7.42
C TYR A 73 -18.88 -25.43 7.06
N VAL A 74 -20.16 -25.20 6.72
CA VAL A 74 -20.69 -23.85 6.41
C VAL A 74 -20.54 -22.91 7.60
N LYS A 75 -20.80 -23.39 8.83
CA LYS A 75 -20.63 -22.60 10.05
C LYS A 75 -19.17 -22.23 10.28
N GLY A 76 -18.24 -23.17 10.12
CA GLY A 76 -16.80 -22.96 10.22
C GLY A 76 -16.32 -21.94 9.19
N LEU A 77 -16.75 -22.06 7.94
CA LEU A 77 -16.41 -21.14 6.85
C LEU A 77 -16.96 -19.71 7.13
N SER A 78 -18.22 -19.61 7.58
CA SER A 78 -18.81 -18.32 7.96
C SER A 78 -18.03 -17.62 9.07
N LEU A 79 -17.59 -18.36 10.09
CA LEU A 79 -16.77 -17.84 11.19
C LEU A 79 -15.38 -17.37 10.71
N SER A 80 -14.74 -18.15 9.84
CA SER A 80 -13.41 -17.81 9.31
C SER A 80 -13.42 -16.56 8.45
N HIS A 81 -14.38 -16.42 7.54
CA HIS A 81 -14.53 -15.21 6.73
C HIS A 81 -14.88 -13.98 7.59
N ARG A 82 -15.76 -14.13 8.58
CA ARG A 82 -16.05 -13.04 9.51
C ARG A 82 -14.80 -12.55 10.25
N ALA A 83 -13.98 -13.48 10.74
CA ALA A 83 -12.73 -13.14 11.39
C ALA A 83 -11.73 -12.49 10.42
N ALA A 84 -11.59 -13.04 9.21
CA ALA A 84 -10.70 -12.52 8.18
C ALA A 84 -11.03 -11.08 7.80
N TYR A 85 -12.26 -10.79 7.36
CA TYR A 85 -12.63 -9.44 6.93
C TYR A 85 -12.55 -8.38 8.03
N ASN A 86 -12.84 -8.73 9.28
CA ASN A 86 -12.64 -7.80 10.39
C ASN A 86 -11.14 -7.56 10.66
N THR A 87 -10.28 -8.57 10.49
CA THR A 87 -8.83 -8.41 10.57
C THR A 87 -8.31 -7.51 9.45
N LEU A 88 -8.77 -7.71 8.20
CA LEU A 88 -8.40 -6.86 7.07
C LEU A 88 -8.83 -5.40 7.27
N LYS A 89 -10.03 -5.19 7.82
CA LYS A 89 -10.49 -3.85 8.22
C LYS A 89 -9.53 -3.21 9.24
N ASN A 90 -9.20 -3.93 10.31
CA ASN A 90 -8.30 -3.42 11.35
C ASN A 90 -6.91 -3.10 10.78
N LEU A 91 -6.37 -3.95 9.90
CA LEU A 91 -5.10 -3.72 9.21
C LEU A 91 -5.11 -2.43 8.37
N ARG A 92 -6.19 -2.19 7.61
CA ARG A 92 -6.32 -0.95 6.81
C ARG A 92 -6.37 0.29 7.68
N ILE A 93 -7.13 0.27 8.77
CA ILE A 93 -7.20 1.39 9.72
C ILE A 93 -5.84 1.62 10.38
N SER A 94 -5.16 0.55 10.82
CA SER A 94 -3.83 0.66 11.43
C SER A 94 -2.79 1.18 10.44
N LEU A 95 -2.84 0.75 9.18
CA LEU A 95 -1.95 1.22 8.12
C LEU A 95 -2.19 2.71 7.81
N GLN A 96 -3.46 3.14 7.72
CA GLN A 96 -3.80 4.55 7.54
C GLN A 96 -3.23 5.41 8.67
N GLY A 97 -3.54 5.08 9.93
CA GLY A 97 -3.03 5.83 11.08
C GLY A 97 -1.50 5.82 11.20
N LYS A 98 -0.84 4.77 10.68
CA LYS A 98 0.62 4.76 10.60
C LYS A 98 1.15 5.70 9.52
N LEU A 99 0.52 5.72 8.33
CA LEU A 99 0.94 6.61 7.23
C LEU A 99 0.77 8.09 7.60
N GLU A 100 -0.25 8.45 8.35
CA GLU A 100 -0.48 9.82 8.83
C GLU A 100 0.66 10.33 9.74
N ARG A 101 1.37 9.42 10.42
CA ARG A 101 2.47 9.73 11.33
C ARG A 101 3.86 9.52 10.70
N GLN A 102 3.93 9.13 9.44
CA GLN A 102 5.19 8.89 8.73
C GLN A 102 5.70 10.17 8.07
N PRO A 103 7.03 10.35 7.96
CA PRO A 103 7.59 11.37 7.08
C PRO A 103 7.01 11.26 5.67
N LEU A 104 6.69 12.41 5.05
CA LEU A 104 6.14 12.43 3.68
C LEU A 104 7.07 11.73 2.67
N GLY A 105 8.39 11.75 2.94
CA GLY A 105 9.38 11.06 2.13
C GLY A 105 9.13 9.56 2.00
N VAL A 106 8.73 8.90 3.07
CA VAL A 106 8.40 7.47 3.04
C VAL A 106 7.23 7.19 2.08
N ILE A 107 6.24 8.09 2.06
CA ILE A 107 5.08 8.00 1.18
C ILE A 107 5.48 8.26 -0.28
N GLN A 108 6.32 9.26 -0.53
CA GLN A 108 6.80 9.63 -1.87
C GLN A 108 7.73 8.57 -2.45
N GLU A 109 8.67 8.04 -1.65
CA GLU A 109 9.60 6.98 -2.07
C GLU A 109 8.86 5.70 -2.48
N LYS A 110 7.88 5.26 -1.67
CA LYS A 110 7.04 4.10 -1.99
C LYS A 110 6.16 4.33 -3.22
N GLY A 111 5.72 5.56 -3.41
CA GLY A 111 4.82 5.96 -4.48
C GLY A 111 3.36 5.52 -4.27
N VAL A 112 2.44 6.32 -4.79
CA VAL A 112 0.99 6.11 -4.66
C VAL A 112 0.53 4.74 -5.18
N GLY A 113 1.12 4.27 -6.29
CA GLY A 113 0.77 2.97 -6.88
C GLY A 113 1.11 1.79 -5.97
N ALA A 114 2.28 1.79 -5.34
CA ALA A 114 2.70 0.73 -4.41
C ALA A 114 1.87 0.75 -3.13
N LEU A 115 1.58 1.93 -2.58
CA LEU A 115 0.71 2.06 -1.41
C LEU A 115 -0.72 1.61 -1.71
N LYS A 116 -1.30 2.01 -2.85
CA LYS A 116 -2.62 1.54 -3.29
C LYS A 116 -2.65 0.02 -3.39
N LYS A 117 -1.64 -0.59 -4.01
CA LYS A 117 -1.51 -2.06 -4.10
C LYS A 117 -1.46 -2.69 -2.71
N MET A 118 -0.73 -2.10 -1.76
CA MET A 118 -0.65 -2.61 -0.39
C MET A 118 -2.01 -2.57 0.32
N PHE A 119 -2.75 -1.44 0.22
CA PHE A 119 -4.09 -1.30 0.82
C PHE A 119 -5.13 -2.25 0.24
N ILE A 120 -5.07 -2.56 -1.06
CA ILE A 120 -6.06 -3.37 -1.76
C ILE A 120 -5.54 -4.80 -1.87
N ASP A 121 -4.53 -5.05 -2.70
CA ASP A 121 -4.16 -6.40 -3.14
C ASP A 121 -3.37 -7.18 -2.07
N ASP A 122 -2.44 -6.51 -1.38
CA ASP A 122 -1.55 -7.20 -0.45
C ASP A 122 -2.28 -7.53 0.85
N ILE A 123 -3.08 -6.61 1.38
CA ILE A 123 -3.94 -6.86 2.54
C ILE A 123 -5.01 -7.91 2.19
N ASP A 124 -5.69 -7.83 1.02
CA ASP A 124 -6.68 -8.82 0.62
C ASP A 124 -6.10 -10.23 0.49
N SER A 125 -4.83 -10.35 0.09
CA SER A 125 -4.18 -11.66 0.03
C SER A 125 -4.08 -12.37 1.40
N ILE A 126 -4.17 -11.64 2.51
CA ILE A 126 -4.19 -12.19 3.88
C ILE A 126 -5.51 -12.94 4.16
N GLU A 127 -6.60 -12.59 3.45
CA GLU A 127 -7.85 -13.36 3.51
C GLU A 127 -7.61 -14.83 3.23
N LEU A 128 -6.85 -15.14 2.15
CA LEU A 128 -6.55 -16.53 1.78
C LEU A 128 -5.89 -17.30 2.93
N LEU A 129 -5.08 -16.62 3.74
CA LEU A 129 -4.46 -17.23 4.92
C LEU A 129 -5.48 -17.48 6.03
N LEU A 130 -6.25 -16.46 6.40
CA LEU A 130 -7.14 -16.50 7.57
C LEU A 130 -8.44 -17.25 7.32
N ALA A 131 -9.05 -17.06 6.14
CA ALA A 131 -10.34 -17.66 5.81
C ALA A 131 -10.21 -19.09 5.29
N HIS A 132 -9.11 -19.43 4.61
CA HIS A 132 -8.94 -20.70 3.91
C HIS A 132 -7.74 -21.51 4.39
N ALA A 133 -6.50 -20.97 4.29
CA ALA A 133 -5.30 -21.78 4.56
C ALA A 133 -5.23 -22.28 6.00
N LEU A 134 -5.63 -21.49 7.00
CA LEU A 134 -5.66 -21.92 8.40
C LEU A 134 -6.81 -22.90 8.67
N PRO A 135 -8.10 -22.57 8.48
CA PRO A 135 -9.17 -23.47 8.84
C PRO A 135 -9.32 -24.66 7.87
N GLU A 136 -9.37 -24.42 6.56
CA GLU A 136 -9.51 -25.48 5.57
C GLU A 136 -8.21 -26.27 5.36
N GLY A 137 -7.05 -25.60 5.40
CA GLY A 137 -5.76 -26.26 5.30
C GLY A 137 -5.55 -27.26 6.44
N LEU A 138 -5.82 -26.85 7.69
CA LEU A 138 -5.78 -27.75 8.83
C LEU A 138 -6.80 -28.89 8.70
N ALA A 139 -8.03 -28.56 8.27
CA ALA A 139 -9.08 -29.53 8.02
C ALA A 139 -8.64 -30.58 6.97
N ASN A 140 -8.11 -30.12 5.83
CA ASN A 140 -7.65 -30.99 4.75
C ASN A 140 -6.41 -31.83 5.14
N LEU A 141 -5.59 -31.42 6.10
CA LEU A 141 -4.53 -32.26 6.68
C LEU A 141 -5.08 -33.25 7.68
N ALA A 142 -6.12 -32.93 8.43
CA ALA A 142 -6.72 -33.80 9.42
C ALA A 142 -7.51 -34.96 8.78
N VAL A 143 -8.16 -34.75 7.61
CA VAL A 143 -8.89 -35.80 6.89
C VAL A 143 -8.02 -37.05 6.65
N PRO A 144 -6.84 -36.97 5.99
CA PRO A 144 -5.95 -38.12 5.82
C PRO A 144 -5.57 -38.78 7.14
N ALA A 145 -5.26 -37.99 8.17
CA ALA A 145 -4.87 -38.53 9.48
C ALA A 145 -6.00 -39.36 10.11
N PHE A 146 -7.24 -38.83 10.10
CA PHE A 146 -8.39 -39.58 10.63
C PHE A 146 -8.73 -40.80 9.78
N VAL A 147 -8.62 -40.73 8.46
CA VAL A 147 -8.85 -41.84 7.56
C VAL A 147 -7.81 -42.92 7.77
N PHE A 148 -6.51 -42.61 7.86
CA PHE A 148 -5.47 -43.60 8.17
C PHE A 148 -5.65 -44.20 9.53
N LEU A 149 -6.01 -43.43 10.55
CA LEU A 149 -6.31 -43.95 11.87
C LEU A 149 -7.46 -44.97 11.81
N ALA A 150 -8.53 -44.65 11.09
CA ALA A 150 -9.66 -45.54 10.90
C ALA A 150 -9.24 -46.85 10.14
N MET A 151 -8.43 -46.71 9.08
CA MET A 151 -7.87 -47.88 8.37
C MET A 151 -7.03 -48.76 9.28
N PHE A 152 -6.25 -48.20 10.20
CA PHE A 152 -5.44 -48.96 11.17
C PHE A 152 -6.27 -49.82 12.10
N PHE A 153 -7.45 -49.34 12.49
CA PHE A 153 -8.39 -50.13 13.30
C PHE A 153 -9.09 -51.24 12.52
N VAL A 154 -9.17 -51.11 11.18
CA VAL A 154 -9.76 -52.13 10.30
C VAL A 154 -8.76 -53.26 10.01
N ASP A 155 -7.65 -52.90 9.37
CA ASP A 155 -6.51 -53.81 9.09
C ASP A 155 -5.22 -52.97 8.98
N TRP A 156 -4.35 -53.10 9.98
CA TRP A 156 -3.11 -52.35 10.06
C TRP A 156 -2.13 -52.64 8.91
N LYS A 157 -2.17 -53.85 8.32
CA LYS A 157 -1.30 -54.24 7.20
C LYS A 157 -1.69 -53.52 5.94
N LEU A 158 -2.98 -53.48 5.65
CA LEU A 158 -3.54 -52.74 4.52
C LEU A 158 -3.36 -51.21 4.69
N ALA A 159 -3.50 -50.70 5.91
CA ALA A 159 -3.23 -49.30 6.24
C ALA A 159 -1.77 -48.92 5.97
N LEU A 160 -0.80 -49.74 6.36
CA LEU A 160 0.61 -49.54 6.06
C LEU A 160 0.89 -49.52 4.56
N LEU A 161 0.26 -50.40 3.77
CA LEU A 161 0.39 -50.41 2.31
C LEU A 161 -0.14 -49.10 1.70
N SER A 162 -1.24 -48.59 2.23
CA SER A 162 -1.79 -47.29 1.81
C SER A 162 -0.83 -46.12 2.12
N LEU A 163 -0.09 -46.18 3.22
CA LEU A 163 0.91 -45.16 3.58
C LEU A 163 2.14 -45.18 2.66
N CYS A 164 2.47 -46.28 1.99
CA CYS A 164 3.67 -46.38 1.14
C CYS A 164 3.67 -45.38 -0.06
N ALA A 165 2.51 -44.94 -0.52
CA ALA A 165 2.41 -43.95 -1.59
C ALA A 165 2.82 -42.54 -1.12
N LEU A 166 2.62 -42.20 0.17
CA LEU A 166 2.88 -40.83 0.67
C LEU A 166 4.35 -40.41 0.60
N PRO A 167 5.34 -41.23 1.08
CA PRO A 167 6.75 -40.84 0.98
C PRO A 167 7.19 -40.53 -0.47
N LEU A 168 6.72 -41.33 -1.43
CA LEU A 168 7.04 -41.13 -2.85
C LEU A 168 6.48 -39.81 -3.38
N GLY A 169 5.23 -39.52 -3.06
CA GLY A 169 4.59 -38.27 -3.41
C GLY A 169 5.25 -37.06 -2.74
N LEU A 170 5.61 -37.18 -1.46
CA LEU A 170 6.30 -36.14 -0.70
C LEU A 170 7.71 -35.87 -1.24
N VAL A 171 8.47 -36.88 -1.65
CA VAL A 171 9.78 -36.72 -2.30
C VAL A 171 9.64 -35.96 -3.62
N ALA A 172 8.66 -36.33 -4.46
CA ALA A 172 8.39 -35.64 -5.71
C ALA A 172 7.99 -34.18 -5.47
N MET A 173 7.14 -33.91 -4.47
CA MET A 173 6.75 -32.57 -4.06
C MET A 173 7.95 -31.75 -3.57
N MET A 174 8.82 -32.34 -2.74
CA MET A 174 10.02 -31.66 -2.22
C MET A 174 11.01 -31.33 -3.35
N ALA A 175 11.15 -32.20 -4.34
CA ALA A 175 11.96 -31.94 -5.53
C ALA A 175 11.38 -30.76 -6.35
N MET A 176 10.06 -30.74 -6.55
CA MET A 176 9.35 -29.62 -7.20
C MET A 176 9.53 -28.32 -6.44
N TYR A 177 9.36 -28.35 -5.10
CA TYR A 177 9.52 -27.16 -4.26
C TYR A 177 10.93 -26.60 -4.32
N ARG A 178 11.97 -27.45 -4.24
CA ARG A 178 13.38 -27.02 -4.39
C ARG A 178 13.65 -26.42 -5.78
N ALA A 179 13.17 -27.06 -6.84
CA ALA A 179 13.31 -26.56 -8.21
C ALA A 179 12.58 -25.22 -8.41
N GLY A 180 11.40 -25.06 -7.81
CA GLY A 180 10.60 -23.85 -7.86
C GLY A 180 11.25 -22.70 -7.11
N THR A 181 11.60 -22.90 -5.84
CA THR A 181 12.13 -21.84 -4.96
C THR A 181 13.49 -21.34 -5.40
N SER A 182 14.35 -22.20 -5.98
CA SER A 182 15.68 -21.81 -6.48
C SER A 182 15.64 -20.71 -7.56
N LYS A 183 14.56 -20.58 -8.31
CA LYS A 183 14.38 -19.61 -9.39
C LYS A 183 13.35 -18.52 -9.08
N MET A 184 12.72 -18.56 -7.91
CA MET A 184 11.64 -17.64 -7.54
C MET A 184 12.10 -16.17 -7.53
N GLY A 185 13.30 -15.87 -7.02
CA GLY A 185 13.85 -14.51 -7.02
C GLY A 185 14.03 -13.95 -8.43
N ALA A 186 14.58 -14.76 -9.34
CA ALA A 186 14.74 -14.36 -10.75
C ALA A 186 13.39 -14.20 -11.47
N TYR A 187 12.39 -15.02 -11.12
CA TYR A 187 11.02 -14.84 -11.61
C TYR A 187 10.43 -13.49 -11.21
N TYR A 188 10.51 -13.12 -9.93
CA TYR A 188 10.00 -11.83 -9.47
C TYR A 188 10.77 -10.65 -10.07
N ALA A 189 12.10 -10.76 -10.22
CA ALA A 189 12.89 -9.73 -10.88
C ALA A 189 12.47 -9.54 -12.35
N SER A 190 12.25 -10.63 -13.10
CA SER A 190 11.78 -10.58 -14.48
C SER A 190 10.35 -10.01 -14.60
N ALA A 191 9.45 -10.40 -13.68
CA ALA A 191 8.10 -9.86 -13.61
C ALA A 191 8.10 -8.36 -13.28
N GLN A 192 8.95 -7.92 -12.34
CA GLN A 192 9.09 -6.51 -11.99
C GLN A 192 9.64 -5.68 -13.15
N LYS A 193 10.66 -6.20 -13.86
CA LYS A 193 11.20 -5.54 -15.06
C LYS A 193 10.11 -5.33 -16.11
N MET A 194 9.37 -6.38 -16.45
CA MET A 194 8.24 -6.28 -17.39
C MET A 194 7.19 -5.27 -16.93
N ASN A 195 6.83 -5.30 -15.64
CA ASN A 195 5.84 -4.37 -15.10
C ASN A 195 6.30 -2.91 -15.18
N ASN A 196 7.57 -2.64 -14.88
CA ASN A 196 8.15 -1.31 -14.98
C ASN A 196 8.12 -0.80 -16.44
N THR A 197 8.47 -1.66 -17.40
CA THR A 197 8.42 -1.32 -18.84
C THR A 197 6.99 -1.05 -19.30
N ILE A 198 6.00 -1.81 -18.80
CA ILE A 198 4.57 -1.56 -19.10
C ILE A 198 4.14 -0.18 -18.60
N VAL A 199 4.48 0.15 -17.35
CA VAL A 199 4.14 1.45 -16.73
C VAL A 199 4.83 2.60 -17.46
N GLU A 200 6.12 2.45 -17.77
CA GLU A 200 6.90 3.44 -18.55
C GLU A 200 6.25 3.68 -19.92
N TYR A 201 5.90 2.60 -20.65
CA TYR A 201 5.26 2.68 -21.96
C TYR A 201 3.90 3.39 -21.91
N ILE A 202 3.06 3.06 -20.92
CA ILE A 202 1.73 3.68 -20.74
C ILE A 202 1.87 5.18 -20.41
N ASN A 203 2.75 5.53 -19.47
CA ASN A 203 2.98 6.92 -19.07
C ASN A 203 3.62 7.75 -20.19
N GLY A 204 4.49 7.14 -21.00
CA GLY A 204 5.14 7.77 -22.16
C GLY A 204 4.33 7.73 -23.45
N MET A 205 3.09 7.23 -23.44
CA MET A 205 2.29 7.01 -24.66
C MET A 205 2.07 8.29 -25.48
N GLU A 206 1.91 9.42 -24.83
CA GLU A 206 1.78 10.72 -25.48
C GLU A 206 3.03 11.04 -26.30
N VAL A 207 4.22 10.89 -25.71
CA VAL A 207 5.51 11.10 -26.38
C VAL A 207 5.69 10.12 -27.55
N VAL A 208 5.37 8.84 -27.34
CA VAL A 208 5.44 7.80 -28.38
C VAL A 208 4.59 8.18 -29.58
N LYS A 209 3.35 8.67 -29.34
CA LYS A 209 2.43 9.08 -30.42
C LYS A 209 2.88 10.36 -31.14
N VAL A 210 3.31 11.38 -30.39
CA VAL A 210 3.72 12.68 -30.98
C VAL A 210 4.98 12.53 -31.84
N PHE A 211 5.95 11.73 -31.39
CA PHE A 211 7.23 11.56 -32.09
C PHE A 211 7.27 10.37 -33.03
N ASN A 212 6.16 9.64 -33.17
CA ASN A 212 6.03 8.46 -34.02
C ASN A 212 7.13 7.41 -33.75
N ARG A 213 7.50 7.22 -32.45
CA ARG A 213 8.54 6.31 -31.98
C ARG A 213 8.00 4.94 -31.55
N ASP A 214 6.88 4.54 -32.15
CA ASP A 214 6.21 3.26 -31.91
C ASP A 214 7.13 2.05 -32.16
N GLY A 215 8.05 2.13 -33.12
CA GLY A 215 8.96 1.03 -33.46
C GLY A 215 9.97 0.68 -32.34
N GLU A 216 10.73 1.65 -31.82
CA GLU A 216 11.77 1.40 -30.80
C GLU A 216 11.19 1.11 -29.42
N SER A 217 10.21 1.90 -28.99
CA SER A 217 9.52 1.70 -27.70
C SER A 217 8.78 0.38 -27.68
N TYR A 218 8.16 -0.01 -28.80
CA TYR A 218 7.49 -1.29 -28.95
C TYR A 218 8.47 -2.47 -28.91
N GLN A 219 9.65 -2.37 -29.51
CA GLN A 219 10.66 -3.43 -29.50
C GLN A 219 11.16 -3.72 -28.08
N ARG A 220 11.45 -2.69 -27.28
CA ARG A 220 11.86 -2.85 -25.87
C ARG A 220 10.75 -3.50 -25.04
N PHE A 221 9.52 -3.02 -25.20
CA PHE A 221 8.34 -3.60 -24.55
C PHE A 221 8.18 -5.08 -24.92
N GLU A 222 8.23 -5.40 -26.22
CA GLU A 222 8.10 -6.77 -26.72
C GLU A 222 9.23 -7.67 -26.21
N GLN A 223 10.48 -7.18 -26.15
CA GLN A 223 11.62 -7.95 -25.62
C GLN A 223 11.44 -8.30 -24.15
N ASP A 224 10.99 -7.36 -23.31
CA ASP A 224 10.80 -7.62 -21.89
C ASP A 224 9.62 -8.57 -21.64
N VAL A 225 8.53 -8.44 -22.38
CA VAL A 225 7.40 -9.38 -22.33
C VAL A 225 7.81 -10.78 -22.80
N ARG A 226 8.56 -10.87 -23.90
CA ARG A 226 9.09 -12.15 -24.40
C ARG A 226 10.08 -12.75 -23.41
N GLY A 227 10.97 -11.94 -22.85
CA GLY A 227 11.94 -12.38 -21.83
C GLY A 227 11.26 -12.97 -20.59
N TYR A 228 10.22 -12.31 -20.08
CA TYR A 228 9.40 -12.83 -18.98
C TYR A 228 8.71 -14.15 -19.35
N ARG A 229 8.10 -14.23 -20.53
CA ARG A 229 7.49 -15.48 -21.05
C ARG A 229 8.50 -16.62 -21.11
N ASP A 230 9.64 -16.39 -21.73
CA ASP A 230 10.64 -17.42 -21.99
C ASP A 230 11.28 -17.92 -20.69
N PHE A 231 11.56 -17.00 -19.76
CA PHE A 231 12.00 -17.35 -18.41
C PHE A 231 10.95 -18.20 -17.68
N THR A 232 9.69 -17.76 -17.69
CA THR A 232 8.59 -18.45 -17.01
C THR A 232 8.38 -19.85 -17.57
N LEU A 233 8.38 -20.01 -18.90
CA LEU A 233 8.26 -21.32 -19.54
C LEU A 233 9.46 -22.24 -19.24
N ALA A 234 10.69 -21.69 -19.22
CA ALA A 234 11.87 -22.45 -18.86
C ALA A 234 11.82 -22.91 -17.40
N TRP A 235 11.34 -22.06 -16.49
CA TRP A 235 11.13 -22.40 -15.10
C TRP A 235 10.07 -23.50 -14.92
N TYR A 236 8.92 -23.34 -15.58
CA TYR A 236 7.85 -24.35 -15.52
C TYR A 236 8.28 -25.71 -16.10
N LYS A 237 9.08 -25.73 -17.19
CA LYS A 237 9.60 -27.00 -17.76
C LYS A 237 10.41 -27.81 -16.74
N VAL A 238 11.08 -27.17 -15.79
CA VAL A 238 11.81 -27.85 -14.71
C VAL A 238 10.85 -28.34 -13.62
N CYS A 239 9.77 -27.62 -13.37
CA CYS A 239 8.81 -27.96 -12.31
C CYS A 239 7.76 -29.00 -12.76
N TRP A 240 7.31 -28.97 -14.03
CA TRP A 240 6.22 -29.81 -14.55
C TRP A 240 6.38 -31.32 -14.30
N PRO A 241 7.55 -31.95 -14.55
CA PRO A 241 7.70 -33.39 -14.33
C PRO A 241 7.43 -33.78 -12.87
N TRP A 242 7.96 -33.01 -11.93
CA TRP A 242 7.76 -33.24 -10.50
C TRP A 242 6.32 -32.95 -10.08
N MET A 243 5.73 -31.88 -10.64
CA MET A 243 4.34 -31.53 -10.40
C MET A 243 3.40 -32.64 -10.91
N ALA A 244 3.62 -33.15 -12.12
CA ALA A 244 2.85 -34.24 -12.66
C ALA A 244 2.99 -35.51 -11.79
N LEU A 245 4.22 -35.79 -11.34
CA LEU A 245 4.52 -36.97 -10.52
C LEU A 245 3.79 -36.94 -9.18
N TYR A 246 3.91 -35.85 -8.40
CA TYR A 246 3.22 -35.82 -7.10
C TYR A 246 1.70 -35.70 -7.24
N ASN A 247 1.18 -35.00 -8.24
CA ASN A 247 -0.26 -34.94 -8.53
C ASN A 247 -0.85 -36.29 -8.95
N SER A 248 -0.03 -37.18 -9.50
CA SER A 248 -0.45 -38.55 -9.85
C SER A 248 -0.32 -39.52 -8.67
N ILE A 249 0.79 -39.45 -7.92
CA ILE A 249 1.08 -40.41 -6.83
C ILE A 249 0.23 -40.15 -5.59
N LEU A 250 0.12 -38.90 -5.15
CA LEU A 250 -0.57 -38.58 -3.88
C LEU A 250 -2.06 -38.94 -3.89
N PRO A 251 -2.85 -38.76 -4.97
CA PRO A 251 -4.21 -39.28 -5.04
C PRO A 251 -4.28 -40.81 -5.13
N CYS A 252 -3.24 -41.46 -5.68
CA CYS A 252 -3.19 -42.88 -5.89
C CYS A 252 -2.71 -43.64 -4.63
N VAL A 253 -3.28 -43.36 -3.45
CA VAL A 253 -2.99 -44.06 -2.20
C VAL A 253 -3.23 -45.57 -2.32
N ALA A 254 -4.15 -45.99 -3.19
CA ALA A 254 -4.46 -47.37 -3.51
C ALA A 254 -3.36 -48.10 -4.34
N LEU A 255 -2.31 -47.41 -4.81
CA LEU A 255 -1.30 -47.95 -5.72
C LEU A 255 -0.66 -49.26 -5.22
N PHE A 256 -0.30 -49.31 -3.94
CA PHE A 256 0.26 -50.49 -3.32
C PHE A 256 -0.81 -51.37 -2.65
N THR A 257 -1.89 -50.77 -2.14
CA THR A 257 -2.98 -51.45 -1.46
C THR A 257 -3.74 -52.36 -2.41
N LEU A 258 -3.98 -51.96 -3.65
CA LEU A 258 -4.73 -52.75 -4.63
C LEU A 258 -4.02 -54.07 -4.96
N PRO A 259 -2.79 -54.11 -5.52
CA PRO A 259 -2.15 -55.37 -5.93
C PRO A 259 -1.68 -56.22 -4.73
N ILE A 260 -1.01 -55.60 -3.74
CA ILE A 260 -0.47 -56.33 -2.62
C ILE A 260 -1.58 -56.72 -1.63
N GLY A 261 -2.56 -55.85 -1.38
CA GLY A 261 -3.73 -56.13 -0.55
C GLY A 261 -4.57 -57.26 -1.12
N ALA A 262 -4.81 -57.30 -2.43
CA ALA A 262 -5.49 -58.43 -3.08
C ALA A 262 -4.72 -59.76 -2.87
N TYR A 263 -3.38 -59.73 -2.99
CA TYR A 263 -2.55 -60.89 -2.68
C TYR A 263 -2.68 -61.35 -1.21
N LEU A 264 -2.66 -60.39 -0.26
CA LEU A 264 -2.83 -60.70 1.17
C LEU A 264 -4.19 -61.34 1.48
N VAL A 265 -5.25 -60.95 0.75
CA VAL A 265 -6.57 -61.60 0.85
C VAL A 265 -6.52 -63.03 0.32
N LEU A 266 -5.87 -63.27 -0.84
CA LEU A 266 -5.74 -64.61 -1.44
C LEU A 266 -4.96 -65.57 -0.55
N VAL A 267 -3.96 -65.08 0.18
CA VAL A 267 -3.12 -65.89 1.09
C VAL A 267 -3.74 -65.99 2.49
N GLY A 268 -4.86 -65.35 2.76
CA GLY A 268 -5.60 -65.41 4.03
C GLY A 268 -5.06 -64.54 5.16
N TYR A 269 -4.17 -63.55 4.85
CA TYR A 269 -3.66 -62.59 5.83
C TYR A 269 -4.57 -61.41 6.10
N SER A 270 -5.55 -61.16 5.21
CA SER A 270 -6.58 -60.11 5.32
C SER A 270 -7.92 -60.67 4.82
N THR A 271 -9.02 -60.01 5.21
CA THR A 271 -10.35 -60.39 4.72
C THR A 271 -10.78 -59.53 3.53
N LEU A 272 -11.63 -60.12 2.66
CA LEU A 272 -12.17 -59.35 1.52
C LEU A 272 -12.95 -58.10 1.93
N PRO A 273 -13.78 -58.11 2.99
CA PRO A 273 -14.45 -56.90 3.47
C PRO A 273 -13.49 -55.79 3.94
N ASP A 274 -12.43 -56.16 4.69
CA ASP A 274 -11.45 -55.21 5.20
C ASP A 274 -10.66 -54.57 4.04
N PHE A 275 -10.26 -55.39 3.07
CA PHE A 275 -9.61 -54.94 1.86
C PHE A 275 -10.51 -53.95 1.05
N ALA A 276 -11.77 -54.31 0.86
CA ALA A 276 -12.72 -53.46 0.13
C ALA A 276 -12.91 -52.11 0.82
N LEU A 277 -13.06 -52.08 2.16
CA LEU A 277 -13.18 -50.84 2.92
C LEU A 277 -11.92 -49.98 2.83
N VAL A 278 -10.74 -50.53 3.11
CA VAL A 278 -9.48 -49.79 3.07
C VAL A 278 -9.22 -49.24 1.67
N LEU A 279 -9.56 -50.01 0.62
CA LEU A 279 -9.48 -49.55 -0.75
C LEU A 279 -10.41 -48.34 -1.01
N CYS A 280 -11.68 -48.41 -0.57
CA CYS A 280 -12.62 -47.28 -0.68
C CYS A 280 -12.14 -46.04 0.10
N MET A 281 -11.64 -46.23 1.32
CA MET A 281 -11.11 -45.14 2.15
C MET A 281 -9.87 -44.50 1.52
N SER A 282 -9.02 -45.28 0.85
CA SER A 282 -7.82 -44.78 0.14
C SER A 282 -8.13 -43.72 -0.89
N PHE A 283 -9.26 -43.81 -1.59
CA PHE A 283 -9.70 -42.77 -2.55
C PHE A 283 -10.12 -41.47 -1.88
N GLY A 284 -10.50 -41.48 -0.62
CA GLY A 284 -10.88 -40.30 0.17
C GLY A 284 -9.70 -39.45 0.66
N VAL A 285 -8.46 -39.94 0.58
CA VAL A 285 -7.25 -39.31 1.14
C VAL A 285 -6.63 -38.28 0.19
N GLY A 286 -6.58 -38.56 -1.10
CA GLY A 286 -5.76 -37.84 -2.06
C GLY A 286 -6.18 -36.40 -2.29
N ALA A 287 -7.47 -36.14 -2.51
CA ALA A 287 -7.97 -34.81 -2.80
C ALA A 287 -7.78 -33.81 -1.62
N PRO A 288 -8.08 -34.16 -0.36
CA PRO A 288 -7.76 -33.30 0.78
C PRO A 288 -6.26 -32.99 0.90
N LEU A 289 -5.42 -34.00 0.70
CA LEU A 289 -3.97 -33.82 0.78
C LEU A 289 -3.46 -32.82 -0.27
N LEU A 290 -3.90 -32.95 -1.53
CA LEU A 290 -3.54 -32.01 -2.59
C LEU A 290 -4.05 -30.58 -2.32
N ARG A 291 -5.25 -30.42 -1.74
CA ARG A 291 -5.76 -29.10 -1.35
C ARG A 291 -4.89 -28.47 -0.26
N ALA A 292 -4.53 -29.24 0.77
CA ALA A 292 -3.64 -28.75 1.83
C ALA A 292 -2.28 -28.29 1.28
N LEU A 293 -1.70 -29.08 0.36
CA LEU A 293 -0.44 -28.73 -0.31
C LEU A 293 -0.58 -27.50 -1.22
N GLY A 294 -1.74 -27.33 -1.86
CA GLY A 294 -2.07 -26.14 -2.63
C GLY A 294 -1.98 -24.85 -1.78
N PHE A 295 -2.54 -24.85 -0.58
CA PHE A 295 -2.39 -23.74 0.36
C PHE A 295 -0.94 -23.48 0.76
N MET A 296 -0.16 -24.54 1.00
CA MET A 296 1.26 -24.40 1.36
C MET A 296 2.07 -23.69 0.25
N SER A 297 1.73 -23.88 -1.01
CA SER A 297 2.42 -23.25 -2.13
C SER A 297 2.20 -21.71 -2.20
N THR A 298 1.12 -21.18 -1.63
CA THR A 298 0.81 -19.74 -1.59
C THR A 298 1.42 -19.02 -0.38
N LEU A 299 1.80 -19.76 0.67
CA LEU A 299 2.35 -19.18 1.91
C LEU A 299 3.60 -18.29 1.69
N PRO A 300 4.58 -18.65 0.84
CA PRO A 300 5.74 -17.80 0.60
C PRO A 300 5.37 -16.43 0.01
N GLN A 301 4.39 -16.36 -0.88
CA GLN A 301 3.90 -15.11 -1.49
C GLN A 301 3.22 -14.23 -0.44
N ILE A 302 2.36 -14.82 0.38
CA ILE A 302 1.67 -14.12 1.47
C ILE A 302 2.71 -13.61 2.49
N ASN A 303 3.72 -14.43 2.83
CA ASN A 303 4.78 -14.03 3.74
C ASN A 303 5.59 -12.84 3.22
N TYR A 304 5.90 -12.81 1.93
CA TYR A 304 6.57 -11.66 1.31
C TYR A 304 5.76 -10.37 1.46
N LYS A 305 4.45 -10.43 1.18
CA LYS A 305 3.54 -9.29 1.30
C LYS A 305 3.39 -8.81 2.75
N ILE A 306 3.27 -9.74 3.69
CA ILE A 306 3.22 -9.41 5.12
C ILE A 306 4.52 -8.76 5.57
N THR A 307 5.68 -9.25 5.11
CA THR A 307 6.97 -8.66 5.45
C THR A 307 7.09 -7.23 4.91
N ALA A 308 6.64 -6.97 3.69
CA ALA A 308 6.61 -5.62 3.12
C ALA A 308 5.67 -4.67 3.90
N LEU A 309 4.50 -5.17 4.33
CA LEU A 309 3.59 -4.44 5.20
C LEU A 309 4.22 -4.12 6.56
N GLU A 310 4.90 -5.09 7.18
CA GLU A 310 5.58 -4.91 8.46
C GLU A 310 6.74 -3.93 8.39
N GLN A 311 7.50 -3.92 7.30
CA GLN A 311 8.54 -2.92 7.09
C GLN A 311 7.97 -1.50 7.09
N LEU A 312 6.82 -1.29 6.44
CA LEU A 312 6.15 0.01 6.45
C LEU A 312 5.57 0.34 7.82
N MET A 313 4.92 -0.63 8.47
CA MET A 313 4.37 -0.45 9.82
C MET A 313 5.45 -0.22 10.88
N GLY A 314 6.63 -0.79 10.70
CA GLY A 314 7.79 -0.65 11.59
C GLY A 314 8.69 0.55 11.29
N ALA A 315 8.47 1.25 10.17
CA ALA A 315 9.28 2.43 9.84
C ALA A 315 9.12 3.53 10.91
N PRO A 316 10.18 4.27 11.25
CA PRO A 316 10.12 5.32 12.26
C PRO A 316 9.06 6.37 11.90
N ALA A 317 8.30 6.82 12.88
CA ALA A 317 7.42 7.97 12.74
C ALA A 317 8.25 9.25 12.86
N LEU A 318 7.68 10.41 12.49
CA LEU A 318 8.26 11.72 12.77
C LEU A 318 8.52 11.89 14.28
N GLU A 319 9.63 12.52 14.61
CA GLU A 319 9.94 12.89 15.99
C GLU A 319 8.97 13.98 16.45
N GLN A 320 8.10 13.66 17.40
CA GLN A 320 7.12 14.60 17.95
C GLN A 320 6.72 14.20 19.36
N THR A 321 6.21 15.17 20.12
CA THR A 321 5.56 14.95 21.41
C THR A 321 4.05 15.18 21.30
N GLU A 322 3.31 14.95 22.36
CA GLU A 322 1.89 15.34 22.43
C GLU A 322 1.69 16.76 23.00
N ALA A 323 2.77 17.54 23.16
CA ALA A 323 2.70 18.88 23.70
C ALA A 323 2.10 19.86 22.67
N GLY A 324 1.37 20.84 23.18
CA GLY A 324 0.89 21.98 22.41
C GLY A 324 2.00 22.98 22.11
N PHE A 325 1.67 23.99 21.30
CA PHE A 325 2.54 25.15 21.09
C PHE A 325 2.64 25.99 22.38
N SER A 326 3.87 26.32 22.77
CA SER A 326 4.20 27.13 23.94
C SER A 326 5.25 28.21 23.64
N GLY A 327 5.45 28.52 22.34
CA GLY A 327 6.38 29.55 21.92
C GLY A 327 5.97 30.95 22.42
N GLU A 328 6.97 31.83 22.57
CA GLU A 328 6.76 33.21 23.06
C GLU A 328 6.23 34.13 21.97
N ASP A 329 6.58 33.85 20.70
CA ASP A 329 6.18 34.61 19.51
C ASP A 329 5.94 33.68 18.32
N HIS A 330 5.89 34.21 17.09
CA HIS A 330 5.74 33.44 15.86
C HIS A 330 6.94 33.64 14.90
N SER A 331 8.13 33.90 15.46
CA SER A 331 9.37 33.87 14.70
C SER A 331 9.72 32.44 14.29
N VAL A 332 10.46 32.31 13.20
CA VAL A 332 10.96 31.00 12.70
C VAL A 332 12.47 31.04 12.66
N SER A 333 13.14 30.08 13.33
CA SER A 333 14.59 29.97 13.28
C SER A 333 15.03 28.59 12.83
N PHE A 334 16.04 28.59 11.98
CA PHE A 334 16.80 27.40 11.53
C PHE A 334 18.20 27.52 12.15
N GLU A 335 18.66 26.50 12.87
CA GLU A 335 19.93 26.50 13.60
C GLU A 335 20.78 25.31 13.12
N ASP A 336 21.83 25.57 12.33
CA ASP A 336 22.76 24.59 11.73
C ASP A 336 22.00 23.40 11.08
N VAL A 337 20.93 23.70 10.35
CA VAL A 337 20.04 22.68 9.78
C VAL A 337 20.73 21.90 8.68
N ARG A 338 20.84 20.59 8.87
CA ARG A 338 21.36 19.61 7.92
C ARG A 338 20.27 18.65 7.53
N PHE A 339 20.24 18.29 6.26
CA PHE A 339 19.23 17.34 5.77
C PHE A 339 19.72 16.59 4.53
N ALA A 340 19.42 15.30 4.48
CA ALA A 340 19.64 14.44 3.34
C ALA A 340 18.34 13.72 2.93
N TYR A 341 18.08 13.66 1.62
CA TYR A 341 17.14 12.70 1.06
C TYR A 341 17.90 11.38 0.85
N GLN A 342 17.62 10.37 1.66
CA GLN A 342 18.39 9.11 1.68
C GLN A 342 19.88 9.35 1.98
N GLU A 343 20.77 9.12 0.99
CA GLU A 343 22.23 9.32 1.11
C GLU A 343 22.71 10.69 0.59
N ASP A 344 21.87 11.41 -0.16
CA ASP A 344 22.22 12.69 -0.77
C ASP A 344 21.93 13.87 0.19
N GLU A 345 22.96 14.45 0.78
CA GLU A 345 22.83 15.64 1.63
C GLU A 345 22.49 16.86 0.75
N VAL A 346 21.41 17.58 1.12
CA VAL A 346 20.89 18.75 0.38
C VAL A 346 21.09 20.04 1.16
N LEU A 347 21.09 19.99 2.48
CA LEU A 347 21.33 21.14 3.36
C LEU A 347 22.53 20.87 4.25
N HIS A 348 23.48 21.81 4.25
CA HIS A 348 24.82 21.68 4.83
C HIS A 348 25.04 22.66 6.00
N GLY A 349 24.08 22.76 6.94
CA GLY A 349 24.22 23.64 8.11
C GLY A 349 23.62 25.04 7.85
N VAL A 350 22.37 25.07 7.43
CA VAL A 350 21.62 26.31 7.18
C VAL A 350 21.21 26.94 8.49
N SER A 351 21.61 28.21 8.69
CA SER A 351 21.17 29.06 9.82
C SER A 351 20.50 30.32 9.30
N LEU A 352 19.25 30.53 9.69
CA LEU A 352 18.41 31.65 9.27
C LEU A 352 17.36 31.94 10.33
N THR A 353 17.07 33.21 10.59
CA THR A 353 15.95 33.62 11.43
C THR A 353 15.01 34.52 10.65
N ALA A 354 13.72 34.16 10.59
CA ALA A 354 12.65 35.00 10.09
C ALA A 354 11.93 35.63 11.30
N PRO A 355 12.08 36.94 11.54
CA PRO A 355 11.45 37.63 12.66
C PRO A 355 9.93 37.58 12.58
N GLU A 356 9.26 37.66 13.74
CA GLU A 356 7.80 37.76 13.79
C GLU A 356 7.28 38.95 12.98
N GLY A 357 6.23 38.72 12.20
CA GLY A 357 5.58 39.73 11.39
C GLY A 357 6.39 40.21 10.17
N SER A 358 7.54 39.59 9.86
CA SER A 358 8.38 39.97 8.71
C SER A 358 8.12 39.06 7.50
N LEU A 359 8.41 39.61 6.32
CA LEU A 359 8.45 38.90 5.04
C LEU A 359 9.90 38.49 4.74
N THR A 360 10.21 37.22 4.90
CA THR A 360 11.52 36.63 4.56
C THR A 360 11.42 35.85 3.23
N ALA A 361 12.21 36.26 2.24
CA ALA A 361 12.25 35.60 0.93
C ALA A 361 13.45 34.63 0.83
N LEU A 362 13.21 33.39 0.38
CA LEU A 362 14.26 32.42 0.04
C LEU A 362 14.51 32.46 -1.47
N VAL A 363 15.74 32.76 -1.87
CA VAL A 363 16.16 32.83 -3.27
C VAL A 363 17.41 31.97 -3.51
N GLY A 364 17.66 31.58 -4.77
CA GLY A 364 18.81 30.75 -5.14
C GLY A 364 18.52 29.94 -6.40
N GLU A 365 19.56 29.33 -6.96
CA GLU A 365 19.42 28.46 -8.14
C GLU A 365 18.47 27.28 -7.86
N SER A 366 17.96 26.64 -8.93
CA SER A 366 17.16 25.42 -8.78
C SER A 366 17.99 24.34 -8.10
N GLY A 367 17.43 23.63 -7.12
CA GLY A 367 18.15 22.60 -6.34
C GLY A 367 18.98 23.14 -5.15
N SER A 368 18.97 24.46 -4.86
CA SER A 368 19.71 25.03 -3.72
C SER A 368 19.12 24.70 -2.32
N GLY A 369 18.00 23.98 -2.22
CA GLY A 369 17.41 23.57 -0.95
C GLY A 369 16.23 24.40 -0.43
N LYS A 370 15.74 25.43 -1.16
CA LYS A 370 14.65 26.31 -0.74
C LYS A 370 13.37 25.58 -0.34
N SER A 371 12.81 24.78 -1.25
CA SER A 371 11.59 24.01 -0.97
C SER A 371 11.80 22.91 0.07
N THR A 372 13.04 22.45 0.25
CA THR A 372 13.40 21.52 1.32
C THR A 372 13.27 22.19 2.68
N LEU A 373 13.76 23.44 2.85
CA LEU A 373 13.58 24.20 4.09
C LEU A 373 12.11 24.41 4.45
N ALA A 374 11.28 24.76 3.45
CA ALA A 374 9.84 24.89 3.68
C ALA A 374 9.18 23.57 4.11
N LYS A 375 9.55 22.44 3.50
CA LYS A 375 9.04 21.12 3.85
C LYS A 375 9.50 20.67 5.24
N LEU A 376 10.71 21.03 5.64
CA LEU A 376 11.23 20.76 6.99
C LEU A 376 10.49 21.60 8.04
N LEU A 377 10.20 22.87 7.75
CA LEU A 377 9.45 23.75 8.66
C LEU A 377 8.03 23.22 8.95
N VAL A 378 7.34 22.70 7.94
CA VAL A 378 6.02 22.07 8.12
C VAL A 378 6.12 20.61 8.59
N HIS A 379 7.31 20.19 8.98
CA HIS A 379 7.62 18.88 9.57
C HIS A 379 7.22 17.70 8.68
N TYR A 380 7.40 17.83 7.35
CA TYR A 380 7.24 16.69 6.45
C TYR A 380 8.39 15.68 6.56
N TYR A 381 9.53 16.10 7.14
CA TYR A 381 10.73 15.31 7.40
C TYR A 381 11.37 15.79 8.69
N ASP A 382 12.09 14.89 9.37
CA ASP A 382 13.00 15.26 10.44
C ASP A 382 14.33 15.75 9.87
N VAL A 383 14.96 16.71 10.54
CA VAL A 383 16.32 17.15 10.20
C VAL A 383 17.34 16.06 10.55
N THR A 384 18.41 15.94 9.77
CA THR A 384 19.52 15.02 10.08
C THR A 384 20.54 15.64 11.05
N GLY A 385 20.48 16.96 11.24
CA GLY A 385 21.27 17.71 12.22
C GLY A 385 20.73 19.12 12.41
N GLY A 386 21.06 19.74 13.53
CA GLY A 386 20.55 21.04 13.89
C GLY A 386 19.12 21.02 14.42
N SER A 387 18.46 22.17 14.45
CA SER A 387 17.09 22.33 14.92
C SER A 387 16.31 23.39 14.13
N ILE A 388 14.98 23.24 14.10
CA ILE A 388 14.03 24.24 13.59
C ILE A 388 13.12 24.62 14.74
N ARG A 389 12.97 25.94 14.96
CA ARG A 389 12.16 26.45 16.07
C ARG A 389 11.10 27.41 15.57
N VAL A 390 9.95 27.37 16.21
CA VAL A 390 8.85 28.33 16.06
C VAL A 390 8.61 28.96 17.42
N GLY A 391 8.76 30.28 17.50
CA GLY A 391 8.64 31.01 18.76
C GLY A 391 9.61 30.52 19.85
N GLY A 392 10.80 30.10 19.46
CA GLY A 392 11.82 29.52 20.34
C GLY A 392 11.62 28.06 20.71
N GLN A 393 10.46 27.44 20.43
CA GLN A 393 10.19 26.01 20.69
C GLN A 393 10.61 25.15 19.48
N ASP A 394 11.36 24.07 19.72
CA ASP A 394 11.72 23.12 18.68
C ASP A 394 10.47 22.40 18.14
N ILE A 395 10.35 22.28 16.82
CA ILE A 395 9.18 21.65 16.17
C ILE A 395 9.01 20.17 16.56
N ARG A 396 10.07 19.48 16.99
CA ARG A 396 10.05 18.11 17.49
C ARG A 396 9.48 17.99 18.90
N GLU A 397 9.46 19.09 19.66
CA GLU A 397 8.94 19.15 21.03
C GLU A 397 7.45 19.47 21.11
N MET A 398 6.77 19.54 19.97
CA MET A 398 5.31 19.73 19.88
C MET A 398 4.67 18.68 18.99
N SER A 399 3.35 18.54 19.07
CA SER A 399 2.62 17.68 18.14
C SER A 399 2.57 18.30 16.75
N VAL A 400 2.53 17.46 15.70
CA VAL A 400 2.38 17.94 14.31
C VAL A 400 1.08 18.75 14.15
N GLU A 401 0.03 18.41 14.89
CA GLU A 401 -1.23 19.15 14.91
C GLU A 401 -1.03 20.56 15.48
N ALA A 402 -0.36 20.69 16.63
CA ALA A 402 -0.05 21.99 17.23
C ALA A 402 0.83 22.86 16.33
N LEU A 403 1.83 22.27 15.65
CA LEU A 403 2.66 22.96 14.68
C LEU A 403 1.83 23.42 13.46
N ASN A 404 0.99 22.53 12.94
CA ASN A 404 0.13 22.85 11.80
C ASN A 404 -0.84 23.98 12.12
N ASP A 405 -1.31 24.12 13.36
CA ASP A 405 -2.16 25.25 13.73
C ASP A 405 -1.43 26.60 13.62
N GLN A 406 -0.10 26.60 13.76
CA GLN A 406 0.72 27.81 13.64
C GLN A 406 1.07 28.16 12.18
N ILE A 407 1.00 27.21 11.22
CA ILE A 407 1.54 27.40 9.87
C ILE A 407 0.46 27.15 8.83
N SER A 408 0.26 28.12 7.92
CA SER A 408 -0.43 27.91 6.63
C SER A 408 0.59 27.67 5.53
N TYR A 409 0.57 26.49 4.91
CA TYR A 409 1.46 26.12 3.82
C TYR A 409 0.72 26.11 2.47
N VAL A 410 1.17 26.91 1.54
CA VAL A 410 0.70 26.93 0.15
C VAL A 410 1.78 26.29 -0.73
N ALA A 411 1.57 25.04 -1.09
CA ALA A 411 2.53 24.27 -1.86
C ALA A 411 2.56 24.67 -3.35
N GLN A 412 3.62 24.28 -4.05
CA GLN A 412 3.78 24.51 -5.49
C GLN A 412 2.70 23.76 -6.30
N GLU A 413 2.46 22.49 -5.99
CA GLU A 413 1.40 21.70 -6.60
C GLU A 413 0.13 21.73 -5.75
N GLN A 414 -0.99 22.13 -6.36
CA GLN A 414 -2.27 22.29 -5.69
C GLN A 414 -3.14 21.05 -5.87
N PHE A 415 -3.38 20.33 -4.80
CA PHE A 415 -4.27 19.17 -4.80
C PHE A 415 -5.68 19.53 -4.28
N LEU A 416 -6.71 19.18 -5.04
CA LEU A 416 -8.11 19.28 -4.61
C LEU A 416 -8.74 17.90 -4.50
N PHE A 417 -9.42 17.67 -3.41
CA PHE A 417 -10.19 16.43 -3.22
C PHE A 417 -11.43 16.41 -4.12
N LYS A 418 -11.91 15.21 -4.45
CA LYS A 418 -13.13 14.98 -5.21
C LYS A 418 -14.39 15.28 -4.37
N MET A 419 -14.55 16.55 -4.03
CA MET A 419 -15.69 17.13 -3.32
C MET A 419 -15.96 18.52 -3.84
N SER A 420 -16.95 19.25 -3.34
CA SER A 420 -17.26 20.61 -3.79
C SER A 420 -16.11 21.57 -3.51
N LEU A 421 -16.03 22.71 -4.21
CA LEU A 421 -15.05 23.74 -3.95
C LEU A 421 -15.22 24.33 -2.56
N LEU A 422 -16.47 24.48 -2.10
CA LEU A 422 -16.80 24.89 -0.74
C LEU A 422 -16.14 23.99 0.30
N GLU A 423 -16.31 22.67 0.19
CA GLU A 423 -15.70 21.72 1.11
C GLU A 423 -14.17 21.66 0.98
N ASN A 424 -13.65 21.85 -0.23
CA ASN A 424 -12.21 21.97 -0.43
C ASN A 424 -11.61 23.18 0.30
N ILE A 425 -12.29 24.31 0.32
CA ILE A 425 -11.84 25.50 1.07
C ILE A 425 -12.00 25.28 2.57
N ARG A 426 -13.12 24.66 3.00
CA ARG A 426 -13.42 24.36 4.41
C ARG A 426 -12.35 23.49 5.08
N LEU A 427 -11.52 22.74 4.31
CA LEU A 427 -10.36 22.03 4.86
C LEU A 427 -9.41 22.93 5.65
N GLY A 428 -9.35 24.22 5.34
CA GLY A 428 -8.55 25.21 6.10
C GLY A 428 -9.01 25.36 7.55
N ARG A 429 -10.32 25.26 7.81
CA ARG A 429 -10.95 25.27 9.15
C ARG A 429 -12.27 24.52 9.10
N PRO A 430 -12.32 23.24 9.53
CA PRO A 430 -13.50 22.35 9.40
C PRO A 430 -14.78 22.90 10.03
N GLU A 431 -14.70 23.67 11.11
CA GLU A 431 -15.84 24.25 11.82
C GLU A 431 -16.36 25.54 11.18
N ALA A 432 -15.74 26.01 10.08
CA ALA A 432 -16.13 27.26 9.44
C ALA A 432 -17.53 27.16 8.80
N THR A 433 -18.32 28.20 8.98
CA THR A 433 -19.63 28.36 8.34
C THR A 433 -19.48 28.61 6.85
N ASP A 434 -20.55 28.33 6.07
CA ASP A 434 -20.56 28.61 4.62
C ASP A 434 -20.26 30.08 4.31
N GLN A 435 -20.71 31.00 5.16
CA GLN A 435 -20.45 32.45 5.01
C GLN A 435 -18.97 32.78 5.15
N GLU A 436 -18.27 32.17 6.13
CA GLU A 436 -16.83 32.34 6.32
C GLU A 436 -16.04 31.77 5.15
N VAL A 437 -16.46 30.60 4.64
CA VAL A 437 -15.85 29.97 3.46
C VAL A 437 -16.02 30.85 2.22
N LEU A 438 -17.22 31.41 1.98
CA LEU A 438 -17.50 32.34 0.89
C LEU A 438 -16.66 33.61 1.01
N ALA A 439 -16.55 34.20 2.22
CA ALA A 439 -15.74 35.38 2.46
C ALA A 439 -14.24 35.09 2.18
N ALA A 440 -13.73 33.93 2.57
CA ALA A 440 -12.36 33.53 2.26
C ALA A 440 -12.14 33.32 0.76
N ALA A 441 -13.11 32.73 0.05
CA ALA A 441 -13.08 32.57 -1.40
C ALA A 441 -13.07 33.91 -2.13
N GLU A 442 -13.85 34.88 -1.65
CA GLU A 442 -13.88 36.23 -2.23
C GLU A 442 -12.54 36.97 -2.04
N LYS A 443 -11.97 36.94 -0.84
CA LYS A 443 -10.64 37.47 -0.54
C LYS A 443 -9.53 36.81 -1.37
N ALA A 444 -9.67 35.52 -1.70
CA ALA A 444 -8.77 34.80 -2.58
C ALA A 444 -9.05 35.03 -4.07
N GLN A 445 -9.86 36.04 -4.42
CA GLN A 445 -10.18 36.41 -5.82
C GLN A 445 -10.81 35.23 -6.61
N CYS A 446 -11.66 34.42 -5.94
CA CYS A 446 -12.34 33.30 -6.58
C CYS A 446 -13.66 33.68 -7.25
N GLY A 447 -14.25 34.84 -6.92
CA GLY A 447 -15.60 35.28 -7.31
C GLY A 447 -15.88 35.17 -8.80
N GLU A 448 -14.98 35.67 -9.64
CA GLU A 448 -15.15 35.69 -11.10
C GLU A 448 -15.25 34.29 -11.71
N PHE A 449 -14.34 33.38 -11.38
CA PHE A 449 -14.41 32.03 -11.96
C PHE A 449 -15.55 31.19 -11.34
N LEU A 450 -15.87 31.40 -10.05
CA LEU A 450 -17.00 30.77 -9.43
C LEU A 450 -18.33 31.17 -10.08
N ALA A 451 -18.47 32.43 -10.50
CA ALA A 451 -19.64 32.91 -11.22
C ALA A 451 -19.82 32.28 -12.62
N ARG A 452 -18.74 31.77 -13.23
CA ARG A 452 -18.78 31.08 -14.53
C ARG A 452 -19.19 29.63 -14.40
N LEU A 453 -19.09 29.04 -13.20
CA LEU A 453 -19.43 27.64 -12.96
C LEU A 453 -20.94 27.49 -12.73
N GLU A 454 -21.57 26.47 -13.33
CA GLU A 454 -23.01 26.21 -13.26
C GLU A 454 -23.52 26.12 -11.80
N ASN A 455 -22.74 25.49 -10.91
CA ASN A 455 -23.10 25.33 -9.50
C ASN A 455 -22.26 26.25 -8.57
N GLY A 456 -21.58 27.26 -9.10
CA GLY A 456 -20.73 28.17 -8.33
C GLY A 456 -19.75 27.43 -7.41
N ILE A 457 -19.72 27.81 -6.14
CA ILE A 457 -18.82 27.21 -5.11
C ILE A 457 -19.19 25.75 -4.79
N HIS A 458 -20.38 25.28 -5.11
CA HIS A 458 -20.82 23.89 -4.92
C HIS A 458 -20.38 22.97 -6.07
N THR A 459 -19.67 23.51 -7.08
CA THR A 459 -19.12 22.70 -8.18
C THR A 459 -18.12 21.68 -7.64
N MET A 460 -18.19 20.45 -8.14
CA MET A 460 -17.24 19.39 -7.79
C MET A 460 -15.88 19.64 -8.45
N ALA A 461 -14.79 19.57 -7.68
CA ALA A 461 -13.45 19.81 -8.17
C ALA A 461 -12.93 18.76 -9.18
N GLY A 462 -13.53 17.56 -9.20
CA GLY A 462 -13.01 16.40 -9.95
C GLY A 462 -11.79 15.76 -9.28
N ASP A 463 -11.22 14.75 -9.91
CA ASP A 463 -10.03 14.05 -9.39
C ASP A 463 -8.80 14.98 -9.46
N GLY A 464 -8.22 15.33 -8.31
CA GLY A 464 -7.06 16.20 -8.20
C GLY A 464 -7.31 17.66 -8.70
N GLY A 465 -8.58 18.06 -8.82
CA GLY A 465 -8.95 19.40 -9.31
C GLY A 465 -8.87 19.57 -10.83
N LYS A 466 -8.92 18.48 -11.61
CA LYS A 466 -8.79 18.49 -13.08
C LYS A 466 -9.86 19.33 -13.80
N MET A 467 -10.95 19.67 -13.12
CA MET A 467 -12.01 20.53 -13.67
C MET A 467 -11.64 22.02 -13.66
N LEU A 468 -10.54 22.41 -13.00
CA LEU A 468 -10.08 23.77 -12.84
C LEU A 468 -8.72 24.00 -13.52
N SER A 469 -8.47 25.23 -13.97
CA SER A 469 -7.14 25.68 -14.40
C SER A 469 -6.14 25.70 -13.25
N GLY A 470 -4.85 25.78 -13.55
CA GLY A 470 -3.78 25.90 -12.55
C GLY A 470 -4.00 27.08 -11.60
N GLY A 471 -4.28 28.28 -12.15
CA GLY A 471 -4.53 29.47 -11.36
C GLY A 471 -5.80 29.42 -10.51
N GLU A 472 -6.87 28.77 -10.98
CA GLU A 472 -8.09 28.56 -10.19
C GLU A 472 -7.84 27.62 -9.01
N ARG A 473 -7.11 26.51 -9.21
CA ARG A 473 -6.68 25.62 -8.10
C ARG A 473 -5.84 26.36 -7.07
N GLN A 474 -4.94 27.22 -7.53
CA GLN A 474 -4.07 27.99 -6.64
C GLN A 474 -4.88 28.99 -5.79
N ARG A 475 -5.87 29.70 -6.38
CA ARG A 475 -6.77 30.58 -5.62
C ARG A 475 -7.59 29.81 -4.59
N ILE A 476 -8.05 28.60 -4.87
CA ILE A 476 -8.69 27.73 -3.86
C ILE A 476 -7.72 27.39 -2.73
N SER A 477 -6.45 27.16 -3.03
CA SER A 477 -5.44 26.90 -2.00
C SER A 477 -5.14 28.13 -1.13
N LEU A 478 -5.10 29.32 -1.74
CA LEU A 478 -5.02 30.58 -1.00
C LEU A 478 -6.27 30.82 -0.13
N ALA A 479 -7.47 30.49 -0.62
CA ALA A 479 -8.69 30.56 0.16
C ALA A 479 -8.63 29.67 1.40
N ARG A 480 -8.04 28.45 1.29
CA ARG A 480 -7.76 27.59 2.45
C ARG A 480 -6.85 28.27 3.48
N ALA A 481 -5.76 28.90 3.00
CA ALA A 481 -4.81 29.60 3.86
C ALA A 481 -5.43 30.82 4.55
N ILE A 482 -6.27 31.60 3.82
CA ILE A 482 -7.03 32.74 4.38
C ILE A 482 -8.01 32.25 5.45
N LEU A 483 -8.77 31.18 5.16
CA LEU A 483 -9.75 30.64 6.10
C LEU A 483 -9.10 30.07 7.37
N LYS A 484 -7.96 29.40 7.23
CA LYS A 484 -7.16 28.87 8.35
C LYS A 484 -6.63 29.99 9.23
N ASN A 485 -6.18 31.08 8.64
CA ASN A 485 -5.68 32.29 9.30
C ASN A 485 -4.54 32.03 10.31
N ALA A 486 -3.63 31.08 10.03
CA ALA A 486 -2.47 30.82 10.87
C ALA A 486 -1.51 32.02 10.92
N PRO A 487 -0.78 32.23 12.05
CA PRO A 487 0.13 33.35 12.24
C PRO A 487 1.39 33.29 11.34
N ILE A 488 1.80 32.10 10.90
CA ILE A 488 2.93 31.90 10.00
C ILE A 488 2.40 31.43 8.64
N VAL A 489 2.93 32.00 7.56
CA VAL A 489 2.58 31.62 6.20
C VAL A 489 3.82 31.21 5.44
N VAL A 490 3.79 30.03 4.83
CA VAL A 490 4.82 29.53 3.93
C VAL A 490 4.25 29.44 2.52
N LEU A 491 4.86 30.16 1.58
CA LEU A 491 4.45 30.19 0.16
C LEU A 491 5.55 29.56 -0.70
N ASP A 492 5.27 28.43 -1.34
CA ASP A 492 6.19 27.75 -2.25
C ASP A 492 5.75 28.01 -3.70
N GLU A 493 6.46 28.89 -4.42
CA GLU A 493 6.21 29.26 -5.82
C GLU A 493 4.78 29.73 -6.15
N ALA A 494 4.18 30.56 -5.31
CA ALA A 494 2.78 30.96 -5.45
C ALA A 494 2.42 31.72 -6.74
N THR A 495 3.37 32.12 -7.59
CA THR A 495 3.13 32.98 -8.81
C THR A 495 3.73 32.37 -10.09
N ALA A 496 4.12 31.10 -10.13
CA ALA A 496 4.70 30.47 -11.31
C ALA A 496 3.66 30.25 -12.43
N PHE A 497 4.00 30.57 -13.69
CA PHE A 497 3.25 30.22 -14.91
C PHE A 497 1.86 30.84 -15.08
N MET A 498 1.68 32.15 -14.74
CA MET A 498 0.41 32.86 -14.96
C MET A 498 0.49 33.90 -16.06
N ASP A 499 -0.67 34.17 -16.71
CA ASP A 499 -0.87 35.29 -17.59
C ASP A 499 -0.94 36.59 -16.77
N PRO A 500 -0.58 37.76 -17.35
CA PRO A 500 -0.51 39.03 -16.62
C PRO A 500 -1.81 39.44 -15.90
N GLU A 501 -2.98 39.14 -16.47
CA GLU A 501 -4.28 39.46 -15.87
C GLU A 501 -4.59 38.64 -14.62
N ASN A 502 -4.20 37.38 -14.62
CA ASN A 502 -4.33 36.50 -13.44
C ASN A 502 -3.26 36.79 -12.39
N GLU A 503 -2.10 37.35 -12.78
CA GLU A 503 -1.02 37.72 -11.87
C GLU A 503 -1.42 38.84 -10.89
N GLU A 504 -2.14 39.88 -11.35
CA GLU A 504 -2.63 40.98 -10.50
C GLU A 504 -3.59 40.43 -9.41
N LYS A 505 -4.59 39.66 -9.82
CA LYS A 505 -5.55 39.02 -8.89
C LYS A 505 -4.87 38.06 -7.89
N MET A 506 -3.85 37.38 -8.34
CA MET A 506 -3.08 36.48 -7.47
C MET A 506 -2.27 37.26 -6.44
N ASN A 507 -1.64 38.37 -6.84
CA ASN A 507 -0.89 39.25 -5.96
C ASN A 507 -1.80 39.89 -4.89
N GLU A 508 -3.03 40.27 -5.25
CA GLU A 508 -4.04 40.76 -4.30
C GLU A 508 -4.42 39.66 -3.29
N ALA A 509 -4.66 38.42 -3.75
CA ALA A 509 -4.98 37.30 -2.90
C ALA A 509 -3.80 36.95 -1.95
N ILE A 510 -2.56 36.97 -2.44
CA ILE A 510 -1.35 36.77 -1.64
C ILE A 510 -1.21 37.87 -0.58
N ALA A 511 -1.39 39.15 -0.97
CA ALA A 511 -1.32 40.27 -0.04
C ALA A 511 -2.32 40.13 1.14
N GLU A 512 -3.50 39.58 0.86
CA GLU A 512 -4.48 39.29 1.93
C GLU A 512 -4.05 38.13 2.85
N VAL A 513 -3.41 37.08 2.28
CA VAL A 513 -2.92 35.94 3.07
C VAL A 513 -1.80 36.36 4.02
N ILE A 514 -0.85 37.22 3.58
CA ILE A 514 0.37 37.56 4.32
C ILE A 514 0.19 38.73 5.31
N ARG A 515 -0.92 39.47 5.23
CA ARG A 515 -1.12 40.69 6.01
C ARG A 515 -0.97 40.46 7.52
N GLY A 516 0.05 41.09 8.14
CA GLY A 516 0.31 41.06 9.56
C GLY A 516 0.80 39.71 10.10
N LYS A 517 1.41 38.88 9.25
CA LYS A 517 1.89 37.54 9.59
C LYS A 517 3.39 37.41 9.39
N THR A 518 4.00 36.39 9.98
CA THR A 518 5.36 35.96 9.67
C THR A 518 5.32 35.17 8.37
N VAL A 519 6.06 35.60 7.37
CA VAL A 519 5.97 35.03 6.01
C VAL A 519 7.32 34.50 5.55
N LEU A 520 7.34 33.26 5.11
CA LEU A 520 8.46 32.65 4.41
C LEU A 520 8.04 32.39 2.97
N VAL A 521 8.62 33.12 2.00
CA VAL A 521 8.28 32.97 0.58
C VAL A 521 9.45 32.38 -0.21
N ILE A 522 9.20 31.32 -0.97
CA ILE A 522 10.16 30.79 -1.95
C ILE A 522 9.85 31.47 -3.28
N ALA A 523 10.77 32.33 -3.73
CA ALA A 523 10.56 33.15 -4.91
C ALA A 523 11.39 32.64 -6.09
N HIS A 524 10.70 32.46 -7.23
CA HIS A 524 11.32 32.26 -8.54
C HIS A 524 11.38 33.55 -9.36
N ARG A 525 10.54 34.54 -9.02
CA ARG A 525 10.55 35.88 -9.63
C ARG A 525 11.12 36.90 -8.65
N LEU A 526 12.37 37.33 -8.88
CA LEU A 526 13.07 38.23 -7.97
C LEU A 526 12.39 39.62 -7.88
N HIS A 527 11.72 40.05 -8.91
CA HIS A 527 11.00 41.35 -8.90
C HIS A 527 9.85 41.41 -7.89
N SER A 528 9.26 40.25 -7.52
CA SER A 528 8.14 40.23 -6.55
C SER A 528 8.59 40.36 -5.09
N ILE A 529 9.90 40.22 -4.81
CA ILE A 529 10.44 40.18 -3.43
C ILE A 529 11.39 41.35 -3.14
N VAL A 530 11.47 42.34 -4.03
CA VAL A 530 12.34 43.53 -3.83
C VAL A 530 12.01 44.28 -2.54
N ASN A 531 10.75 44.26 -2.13
CA ASN A 531 10.25 44.90 -0.90
C ASN A 531 10.19 43.93 0.29
N ALA A 532 10.82 42.74 0.23
CA ALA A 532 10.91 41.86 1.36
C ALA A 532 11.76 42.48 2.49
N ASP A 533 11.34 42.28 3.73
CA ASP A 533 12.11 42.78 4.89
C ASP A 533 13.48 42.12 4.96
N GLN A 534 13.56 40.88 4.47
CA GLN A 534 14.79 40.08 4.45
C GLN A 534 14.78 39.13 3.26
N ILE A 535 15.91 39.00 2.60
CA ILE A 535 16.14 38.04 1.52
C ILE A 535 17.31 37.14 1.95
N CYS A 536 17.08 35.83 1.99
CA CYS A 536 18.09 34.81 2.24
C CYS A 536 18.51 34.16 0.92
N VAL A 537 19.78 34.27 0.58
CA VAL A 537 20.35 33.69 -0.64
C VAL A 537 20.92 32.32 -0.31
N LEU A 538 20.35 31.27 -0.91
CA LEU A 538 20.79 29.89 -0.76
C LEU A 538 21.63 29.47 -1.98
N GLU A 539 22.83 28.96 -1.72
CA GLU A 539 23.72 28.42 -2.73
C GLU A 539 24.22 27.03 -2.28
N GLN A 540 23.97 26.03 -3.10
CA GLN A 540 24.42 24.63 -2.83
C GLN A 540 24.16 24.13 -1.39
N GLY A 541 22.95 24.37 -0.89
CA GLY A 541 22.53 23.88 0.44
C GLY A 541 23.07 24.69 1.63
N THR A 542 23.70 25.85 1.40
CA THR A 542 24.20 26.75 2.44
C THR A 542 23.63 28.15 2.26
N VAL A 543 23.64 28.97 3.33
CA VAL A 543 23.30 30.39 3.25
C VAL A 543 24.53 31.16 2.75
N ALA A 544 24.41 31.76 1.56
CA ALA A 544 25.47 32.60 1.01
C ALA A 544 25.48 34.00 1.67
N ASP A 545 24.32 34.64 1.80
CA ASP A 545 24.17 35.93 2.47
C ASP A 545 22.68 36.18 2.85
N VAL A 546 22.46 37.12 3.76
CA VAL A 546 21.13 37.52 4.22
C VAL A 546 21.10 39.05 4.35
N GLY A 547 20.10 39.69 3.77
CA GLY A 547 19.96 41.16 3.82
C GLY A 547 18.77 41.66 3.01
N THR A 548 18.66 42.99 2.88
CA THR A 548 17.69 43.64 2.00
C THR A 548 18.15 43.55 0.54
N HIS A 549 17.25 43.81 -0.39
CA HIS A 549 17.56 43.86 -1.82
C HIS A 549 18.77 44.75 -2.14
N GLU A 550 18.79 45.98 -1.61
CA GLU A 550 19.89 46.94 -1.84
C GLU A 550 21.22 46.47 -1.28
N GLU A 551 21.22 45.91 -0.07
CA GLU A 551 22.42 45.37 0.57
C GLU A 551 23.02 44.20 -0.22
N LEU A 552 22.17 43.25 -0.64
CA LEU A 552 22.60 42.10 -1.39
C LEU A 552 23.09 42.43 -2.78
N LEU A 553 22.46 43.39 -3.46
CA LEU A 553 22.99 43.90 -4.72
C LEU A 553 24.37 44.54 -4.59
N GLY A 554 24.66 45.13 -3.41
CA GLY A 554 25.96 45.75 -3.15
C GLY A 554 27.07 44.76 -2.79
N ARG A 555 26.76 43.63 -2.15
CA ARG A 555 27.77 42.77 -1.52
C ARG A 555 27.70 41.29 -1.85
N CYS A 556 26.58 40.75 -2.33
CA CYS A 556 26.41 39.31 -2.56
C CYS A 556 26.54 38.94 -4.05
N PRO A 557 27.66 38.34 -4.50
CA PRO A 557 27.84 37.98 -5.91
C PRO A 557 26.80 36.97 -6.41
N ALA A 558 26.37 36.01 -5.56
CA ALA A 558 25.34 35.02 -5.90
C ALA A 558 23.99 35.73 -6.20
N TYR A 559 23.62 36.73 -5.38
CA TYR A 559 22.40 37.50 -5.60
C TYR A 559 22.47 38.37 -6.86
N GLN A 560 23.62 39.03 -7.09
CA GLN A 560 23.87 39.84 -8.29
C GLN A 560 23.70 39.01 -9.57
N LYS A 561 24.25 37.79 -9.59
CA LYS A 561 24.11 36.85 -10.71
C LYS A 561 22.63 36.49 -10.97
N LEU A 562 21.90 36.16 -9.91
CA LEU A 562 20.47 35.86 -10.02
C LEU A 562 19.65 37.04 -10.51
N TRP A 563 19.93 38.23 -10.01
CA TRP A 563 19.27 39.46 -10.41
C TRP A 563 19.52 39.79 -11.87
N GLN A 564 20.78 39.76 -12.33
CA GLN A 564 21.15 39.99 -13.72
C GLN A 564 20.42 39.00 -14.66
N ALA A 565 20.37 37.73 -14.31
CA ALA A 565 19.65 36.72 -15.09
C ALA A 565 18.13 37.03 -15.18
N ALA A 566 17.55 37.58 -14.10
CA ALA A 566 16.15 37.96 -14.09
C ALA A 566 15.88 39.18 -14.97
N GLU A 567 16.77 40.20 -14.96
CA GLU A 567 16.70 41.36 -15.83
C GLU A 567 16.86 41.01 -17.31
N ASP A 568 17.84 40.17 -17.64
CA ASP A 568 18.09 39.70 -19.01
C ASP A 568 16.86 38.96 -19.57
N SER A 569 16.23 38.12 -18.75
CA SER A 569 15.01 37.40 -19.10
C SER A 569 13.83 38.36 -19.35
N ALA A 570 13.67 39.40 -18.53
CA ALA A 570 12.63 40.40 -18.69
C ALA A 570 12.81 41.24 -19.99
N GLN A 571 14.05 41.62 -20.30
CA GLN A 571 14.38 42.36 -21.54
C GLN A 571 14.17 41.51 -22.80
N TRP A 572 14.47 40.19 -22.75
CA TRP A 572 14.25 39.29 -23.88
C TRP A 572 12.75 39.13 -24.21
N GLY A 573 11.89 39.07 -23.20
CA GLY A 573 10.43 39.05 -23.37
C GLY A 573 9.84 40.33 -23.99
N VAL A 574 10.43 41.51 -23.71
CA VAL A 574 9.99 42.81 -24.27
C VAL A 574 10.41 42.95 -25.74
N ASN A 575 11.62 42.51 -26.10
CA ASN A 575 12.12 42.61 -27.48
C ASN A 575 11.35 41.71 -28.47
N GLN A 576 10.81 40.55 -28.04
CA GLN A 576 9.94 39.74 -28.90
C GLN A 576 8.56 40.37 -29.15
N ARG A 577 8.02 41.16 -28.21
CA ARG A 577 6.74 41.87 -28.41
C ARG A 577 6.86 43.10 -29.29
N GLY A 578 8.05 43.73 -29.34
CA GLY A 578 8.33 44.88 -30.21
C GLY A 578 8.63 44.54 -31.68
N GLY A 579 9.02 43.30 -31.97
CA GLY A 579 9.34 42.82 -33.33
C GLY A 579 8.15 42.33 -34.17
N ALA A 580 6.96 42.22 -33.59
CA ALA A 580 5.75 41.79 -34.30
C ALA A 580 4.85 42.95 -34.78
N ALA A 581 5.33 44.19 -34.67
CA ALA A 581 4.62 45.41 -35.10
C ALA A 581 5.40 46.23 -36.15
N GLN A 582 6.11 45.53 -37.11
CA GLN A 582 6.59 46.13 -38.35
C GLN A 582 6.17 45.32 -39.57
#